data_c7f3c3a7624c99adbedfc434ab3195de
#
_entry.id   c7f3c3a7624c99adbedfc434ab3195de
#
_cell.length_a   1.000
_cell.length_b   1.000
_cell.length_c   1.000
_cell.angle_alpha   90.00
_cell.angle_beta   90.00
_cell.angle_gamma   90.00
#
_symmetry.space_group_name_H-M   'P 1'
#
loop_
_entity.id
_entity.type
_entity.pdbx_description
1 polymer ?
#
loop_
_entity_poly.entity_id
_entity_poly.type
_entity_poly.pdbx_seq_one_letter_code
_entity_poly.pdbx_strand_id
1 'polypeptide(L)'
;MAHDEPLWLVPAPEGHSPTMGAAAVPDGFRPLDPYDLDAAALAHTPGILVSGMCDQRHLARWREQFDAFLHAGGRMLVNGHVVDPWVTGLPRWRLLEYHGPRDLGITRLASHPVWDGIDVDELLYRSGPYIPRTRDSLEQFGVAGFYGRGYLLDLPEDVTIINGLGPLRAPIDVEMPVGEGRVVVHAGLDLAIFARTPGTTLTRFTDNIRNWLGGAV
;
A
#
# COMPACT_ATOMS: atom_id res chain seq x y z
N MET A 1 20.31 13.94 -12.66
CA MET A 1 19.91 12.88 -13.61
C MET A 1 18.54 12.41 -13.16
N ALA A 2 17.54 12.30 -14.05
CA ALA A 2 16.28 11.69 -13.72
C ALA A 2 16.54 10.23 -13.31
N HIS A 3 15.90 9.79 -12.24
CA HIS A 3 15.95 8.39 -11.83
C HIS A 3 14.75 7.68 -12.48
N ASP A 4 15.02 6.61 -13.21
CA ASP A 4 13.96 5.81 -13.84
C ASP A 4 13.20 4.92 -12.83
N GLU A 5 13.71 4.82 -11.60
CA GLU A 5 13.14 4.01 -10.53
C GLU A 5 12.26 4.83 -9.61
N PRO A 6 11.04 4.34 -9.26
CA PRO A 6 10.19 4.95 -8.24
C PRO A 6 10.90 5.05 -6.89
N LEU A 7 10.65 6.14 -6.18
CA LEU A 7 11.13 6.34 -4.83
C LEU A 7 10.33 5.48 -3.85
N TRP A 8 11.01 4.75 -2.97
CA TRP A 8 10.37 4.08 -1.85
C TRP A 8 10.75 4.74 -0.53
N LEU A 9 9.82 5.47 0.06
CA LEU A 9 9.97 6.01 1.40
C LEU A 9 9.76 4.90 2.42
N VAL A 10 10.83 4.49 3.09
CA VAL A 10 10.85 3.38 4.06
C VAL A 10 11.83 3.71 5.19
N PRO A 11 11.45 3.59 6.47
CA PRO A 11 12.34 3.85 7.58
C PRO A 11 13.52 2.87 7.57
N ALA A 12 14.74 3.38 7.81
CA ALA A 12 15.98 2.61 7.91
C ALA A 12 16.16 1.58 6.77
N PRO A 13 16.25 2.01 5.49
CA PRO A 13 16.31 1.12 4.34
C PRO A 13 17.52 0.17 4.36
N GLU A 14 18.60 0.55 5.02
CA GLU A 14 19.82 -0.26 5.20
C GLU A 14 19.80 -1.13 6.46
N GLY A 15 18.84 -0.97 7.31
CA GLY A 15 18.83 -1.59 8.63
C GLY A 15 17.80 -2.69 8.76
N HIS A 16 18.10 -3.73 9.02
CA HIS A 16 18.23 -4.68 10.13
C HIS A 16 16.98 -4.88 11.02
N SER A 17 15.77 -4.46 10.68
CA SER A 17 14.61 -4.93 11.41
C SER A 17 13.99 -6.13 10.69
N PRO A 18 14.34 -7.38 11.09
CA PRO A 18 13.65 -8.56 10.58
C PRO A 18 12.23 -8.66 11.14
N THR A 19 11.88 -7.80 12.08
CA THR A 19 10.59 -7.78 12.74
C THR A 19 9.72 -6.68 12.18
N MET A 20 8.69 -7.07 11.46
CA MET A 20 7.57 -6.22 11.06
C MET A 20 7.82 -5.20 9.92
N GLY A 21 8.44 -5.62 8.85
CA GLY A 21 8.20 -4.91 7.60
C GLY A 21 9.28 -4.06 7.01
N ALA A 22 10.52 -4.04 7.54
CA ALA A 22 11.66 -3.70 6.72
C ALA A 22 11.87 -4.84 5.72
N ALA A 23 11.03 -4.86 4.73
CA ALA A 23 11.22 -5.70 3.59
C ALA A 23 12.55 -5.31 2.96
N ALA A 24 13.41 -6.26 2.60
CA ALA A 24 14.49 -5.95 1.68
C ALA A 24 13.87 -5.18 0.52
N VAL A 25 14.47 -4.09 0.16
CA VAL A 25 14.01 -3.26 -0.96
C VAL A 25 13.89 -4.15 -2.18
N PRO A 26 12.72 -4.25 -2.82
CA PRO A 26 12.60 -5.01 -4.05
C PRO A 26 13.38 -4.31 -5.16
N ASP A 27 13.87 -5.09 -6.11
CA ASP A 27 14.56 -4.55 -7.28
C ASP A 27 13.68 -3.56 -8.05
N GLY A 28 14.31 -2.49 -8.54
CA GLY A 28 13.64 -1.47 -9.33
C GLY A 28 12.92 -0.40 -8.51
N PHE A 29 13.28 -0.26 -7.23
CA PHE A 29 12.91 0.86 -6.38
C PHE A 29 14.15 1.51 -5.77
N ARG A 30 14.12 2.82 -5.66
CA ARG A 30 15.15 3.60 -4.96
C ARG A 30 14.69 3.86 -3.51
N PRO A 31 15.27 3.17 -2.52
CA PRO A 31 14.89 3.37 -1.12
C PRO A 31 15.44 4.69 -0.59
N LEU A 32 14.65 5.33 0.27
CA LEU A 32 15.06 6.55 0.97
C LEU A 32 14.41 6.57 2.36
N ASP A 33 15.20 6.86 3.39
CA ASP A 33 14.65 7.15 4.70
C ASP A 33 13.81 8.44 4.63
N PRO A 34 12.57 8.47 5.15
CA PRO A 34 11.75 9.67 5.17
C PRO A 34 12.44 10.89 5.78
N TYR A 35 13.37 10.69 6.71
CA TYR A 35 14.12 11.77 7.35
C TYR A 35 15.22 12.36 6.46
N ASP A 36 15.64 11.63 5.42
CA ASP A 36 16.62 12.08 4.41
C ASP A 36 15.94 12.64 3.15
N LEU A 37 14.58 12.78 3.18
CA LEU A 37 13.84 13.33 2.05
C LEU A 37 14.24 14.76 1.77
N ASP A 38 14.46 15.05 0.50
CA ASP A 38 14.75 16.39 -0.01
C ASP A 38 13.94 16.72 -1.27
N ALA A 39 13.94 17.97 -1.66
CA ALA A 39 13.19 18.42 -2.83
C ALA A 39 13.70 17.80 -4.14
N ALA A 40 14.99 17.47 -4.22
CA ALA A 40 15.60 16.87 -5.42
C ALA A 40 15.12 15.43 -5.60
N ALA A 41 14.96 14.68 -4.50
CA ALA A 41 14.43 13.32 -4.53
C ALA A 41 13.00 13.27 -5.10
N LEU A 42 12.16 14.25 -4.74
CA LEU A 42 10.79 14.37 -5.24
C LEU A 42 10.74 14.84 -6.70
N ALA A 43 11.62 15.79 -7.08
CA ALA A 43 11.60 16.37 -8.42
C ALA A 43 12.00 15.38 -9.54
N HIS A 44 12.71 14.31 -9.20
CA HIS A 44 13.34 13.41 -10.16
C HIS A 44 12.86 11.96 -10.05
N THR A 45 11.70 11.71 -9.42
CA THR A 45 11.12 10.38 -9.32
C THR A 45 9.88 10.24 -10.20
N PRO A 46 9.71 9.11 -10.92
CA PRO A 46 8.49 8.86 -11.67
C PRO A 46 7.27 8.57 -10.79
N GLY A 47 7.50 8.13 -9.54
CA GLY A 47 6.44 7.79 -8.60
C GLY A 47 6.97 7.53 -7.20
N ILE A 48 6.07 7.51 -6.22
CA ILE A 48 6.43 7.37 -4.80
C ILE A 48 5.64 6.23 -4.17
N LEU A 49 6.36 5.26 -3.61
CA LEU A 49 5.82 4.24 -2.71
C LEU A 49 6.11 4.64 -1.27
N VAL A 50 5.08 4.70 -0.43
CA VAL A 50 5.22 5.08 0.98
C VAL A 50 4.89 3.88 1.87
N SER A 51 5.85 3.48 2.71
CA SER A 51 5.64 2.44 3.71
C SER A 51 4.69 2.90 4.81
N GLY A 52 3.84 1.98 5.28
CA GLY A 52 2.96 2.21 6.41
C GLY A 52 3.69 2.47 7.74
N MET A 53 5.02 2.28 7.77
CA MET A 53 5.87 2.51 8.94
C MET A 53 6.47 3.92 8.99
N CYS A 54 6.21 4.78 7.99
CA CYS A 54 6.72 6.15 7.97
C CYS A 54 6.07 7.02 9.05
N ASP A 55 6.85 7.92 9.64
CA ASP A 55 6.36 8.95 10.55
C ASP A 55 5.51 9.98 9.80
N GLN A 56 4.18 9.88 9.97
CA GLN A 56 3.21 10.74 9.27
C GLN A 56 3.35 12.23 9.69
N ARG A 57 3.78 12.51 10.91
CA ARG A 57 4.04 13.89 11.36
C ARG A 57 5.26 14.48 10.66
N HIS A 58 6.27 13.65 10.39
CA HIS A 58 7.41 14.07 9.59
C HIS A 58 6.99 14.29 8.13
N LEU A 59 6.26 13.34 7.54
CA LEU A 59 5.75 13.47 6.17
C LEU A 59 4.87 14.72 5.99
N ALA A 60 4.10 15.12 7.02
CA ALA A 60 3.26 16.32 6.95
C ALA A 60 4.05 17.63 6.76
N ARG A 61 5.36 17.66 7.06
CA ARG A 61 6.23 18.80 6.78
C ARG A 61 6.50 18.97 5.29
N TRP A 62 6.29 17.91 4.51
CA TRP A 62 6.50 17.85 3.07
C TRP A 62 5.19 17.93 2.28
N ARG A 63 4.08 18.28 2.94
CA ARG A 63 2.75 18.32 2.32
C ARG A 63 2.73 19.11 1.02
N GLU A 64 3.24 20.34 1.03
CA GLU A 64 3.23 21.22 -0.14
C GLU A 64 3.99 20.60 -1.32
N GLN A 65 5.11 19.93 -1.06
CA GLN A 65 5.92 19.29 -2.08
C GLN A 65 5.24 18.02 -2.63
N PHE A 66 4.61 17.21 -1.77
CA PHE A 66 3.82 16.06 -2.20
C PHE A 66 2.60 16.49 -3.02
N ASP A 67 1.89 17.51 -2.56
CA ASP A 67 0.75 18.06 -3.30
C ASP A 67 1.21 18.62 -4.66
N ALA A 68 2.32 19.34 -4.71
CA ALA A 68 2.89 19.84 -5.96
C ALA A 68 3.31 18.71 -6.92
N PHE A 69 3.94 17.65 -6.40
CA PHE A 69 4.30 16.45 -7.16
C PHE A 69 3.06 15.80 -7.80
N LEU A 70 1.99 15.63 -7.02
CA LEU A 70 0.74 15.05 -7.48
C LEU A 70 0.02 15.96 -8.49
N HIS A 71 -0.04 17.28 -8.23
CA HIS A 71 -0.64 18.22 -9.18
C HIS A 71 0.09 18.27 -10.52
N ALA A 72 1.38 17.93 -10.55
CA ALA A 72 2.17 17.81 -11.78
C ALA A 72 2.01 16.45 -12.50
N GLY A 73 1.08 15.58 -12.07
CA GLY A 73 0.82 14.29 -12.69
C GLY A 73 1.55 13.10 -12.04
N GLY A 74 2.21 13.31 -10.90
CA GLY A 74 2.90 12.25 -10.16
C GLY A 74 1.95 11.17 -9.65
N ARG A 75 2.48 9.98 -9.41
CA ARG A 75 1.73 8.85 -8.84
C ARG A 75 2.29 8.44 -7.48
N MET A 76 1.41 8.19 -6.53
CA MET A 76 1.81 7.80 -5.19
C MET A 76 1.00 6.60 -4.70
N LEU A 77 1.67 5.61 -4.10
CA LEU A 77 1.02 4.52 -3.38
C LEU A 77 1.36 4.64 -1.90
N VAL A 78 0.34 4.80 -1.08
CA VAL A 78 0.41 4.94 0.37
C VAL A 78 -0.07 3.65 1.02
N ASN A 79 0.79 3.03 1.83
CA ASN A 79 0.41 1.88 2.64
C ASN A 79 0.15 2.29 4.08
N GLY A 80 -0.58 1.45 4.79
CA GLY A 80 -0.70 1.52 6.24
C GLY A 80 -1.88 2.33 6.75
N HIS A 81 -1.81 2.68 8.01
CA HIS A 81 -2.88 3.33 8.74
C HIS A 81 -2.69 4.84 8.68
N VAL A 82 -3.33 5.53 7.75
CA VAL A 82 -3.32 7.00 7.70
C VAL A 82 -4.17 7.53 8.85
N VAL A 83 -3.51 8.01 9.90
CA VAL A 83 -4.14 8.61 11.09
C VAL A 83 -4.23 10.13 10.91
N ASP A 84 -3.12 10.74 10.53
CA ASP A 84 -3.01 12.17 10.24
C ASP A 84 -2.72 12.34 8.74
N PRO A 85 -3.70 12.76 7.92
CA PRO A 85 -3.48 12.97 6.49
C PRO A 85 -2.36 13.98 6.24
N TRP A 86 -1.35 13.57 5.48
CA TRP A 86 -0.15 14.35 5.16
C TRP A 86 -0.06 14.77 3.70
N VAL A 87 -1.02 14.36 2.88
CA VAL A 87 -1.32 14.87 1.54
C VAL A 87 -2.77 15.34 1.54
N THR A 88 -3.10 16.36 0.75
CA THR A 88 -4.46 16.88 0.65
C THR A 88 -5.41 15.80 0.12
N GLY A 89 -6.52 15.60 0.84
CA GLY A 89 -7.56 14.64 0.46
C GLY A 89 -7.27 13.18 0.84
N LEU A 90 -6.14 12.85 1.48
CA LEU A 90 -5.92 11.48 1.95
C LEU A 90 -7.02 11.04 2.91
N PRO A 91 -7.66 9.88 2.65
CA PRO A 91 -8.66 9.32 3.55
C PRO A 91 -8.03 8.84 4.85
N ARG A 92 -8.80 8.90 5.93
CA ARG A 92 -8.35 8.45 7.24
C ARG A 92 -8.66 6.98 7.46
N TRP A 93 -7.73 6.29 8.12
CA TRP A 93 -7.90 4.91 8.53
C TRP A 93 -8.77 4.80 9.80
N ARG A 94 -9.61 3.76 9.84
CA ARG A 94 -10.37 3.36 11.03
C ARG A 94 -10.29 1.85 11.23
N LEU A 95 -10.11 1.42 12.49
CA LEU A 95 -10.13 0.02 12.86
C LEU A 95 -11.52 -0.59 12.58
N LEU A 96 -11.54 -1.76 11.94
CA LEU A 96 -12.73 -2.58 11.80
C LEU A 96 -12.91 -3.43 13.06
N GLU A 97 -14.08 -3.36 13.67
CA GLU A 97 -14.49 -4.34 14.66
C GLU A 97 -14.88 -5.64 13.94
N TYR A 98 -14.09 -6.69 14.16
CA TYR A 98 -14.32 -7.98 13.52
C TYR A 98 -14.39 -9.10 14.58
N HIS A 99 -15.22 -10.12 14.29
CA HIS A 99 -15.47 -11.24 15.20
C HIS A 99 -14.90 -12.55 14.68
N GLY A 100 -14.48 -12.58 13.43
CA GLY A 100 -13.91 -13.77 12.81
C GLY A 100 -13.28 -13.49 11.45
N PRO A 101 -12.63 -14.50 10.85
CA PRO A 101 -11.93 -14.37 9.58
C PRO A 101 -12.81 -13.89 8.42
N ARG A 102 -14.10 -14.20 8.45
CA ARG A 102 -15.05 -13.78 7.40
C ARG A 102 -15.22 -12.27 7.29
N ASP A 103 -15.07 -11.58 8.43
CA ASP A 103 -15.17 -10.13 8.49
C ASP A 103 -13.97 -9.43 7.83
N LEU A 104 -12.90 -10.18 7.60
CA LEU A 104 -11.66 -9.73 6.97
C LEU A 104 -11.52 -10.20 5.52
N GLY A 105 -12.56 -10.82 4.95
CA GLY A 105 -12.58 -11.25 3.55
C GLY A 105 -12.47 -10.07 2.59
N ILE A 106 -11.68 -10.23 1.52
CA ILE A 106 -11.48 -9.21 0.51
C ILE A 106 -12.43 -9.45 -0.67
N THR A 107 -13.06 -8.38 -1.15
CA THR A 107 -13.87 -8.40 -2.37
C THR A 107 -13.30 -7.39 -3.36
N ARG A 108 -12.95 -7.84 -4.59
CA ARG A 108 -12.61 -6.95 -5.70
C ARG A 108 -13.85 -6.22 -6.19
N LEU A 109 -13.82 -4.88 -6.19
CA LEU A 109 -14.92 -4.01 -6.60
C LEU A 109 -14.64 -3.32 -7.94
N ALA A 110 -13.37 -2.99 -8.20
CA ALA A 110 -12.94 -2.43 -9.46
C ALA A 110 -11.60 -3.05 -9.90
N SER A 111 -11.35 -3.11 -11.21
CA SER A 111 -10.04 -3.47 -11.75
C SER A 111 -9.06 -2.34 -11.51
N HIS A 112 -7.81 -2.69 -11.21
CA HIS A 112 -6.74 -1.70 -11.05
C HIS A 112 -5.38 -2.35 -11.35
N PRO A 113 -4.45 -1.66 -12.07
CA PRO A 113 -3.17 -2.23 -12.48
C PRO A 113 -2.33 -2.82 -11.35
N VAL A 114 -2.31 -2.19 -10.16
CA VAL A 114 -1.57 -2.72 -8.99
C VAL A 114 -2.04 -4.11 -8.58
N TRP A 115 -3.31 -4.43 -8.77
CA TRP A 115 -3.88 -5.74 -8.42
C TRP A 115 -4.15 -6.63 -9.64
N ASP A 116 -3.59 -6.28 -10.81
CA ASP A 116 -3.77 -7.10 -12.00
C ASP A 116 -3.15 -8.49 -11.83
N GLY A 117 -3.95 -9.52 -12.15
CA GLY A 117 -3.54 -10.91 -11.98
C GLY A 117 -3.32 -11.37 -10.54
N ILE A 118 -3.74 -10.59 -9.52
CA ILE A 118 -3.71 -10.97 -8.11
C ILE A 118 -5.00 -11.68 -7.73
N ASP A 119 -4.86 -12.90 -7.20
CA ASP A 119 -5.98 -13.63 -6.61
C ASP A 119 -6.29 -13.07 -5.23
N VAL A 120 -7.51 -12.54 -5.05
CA VAL A 120 -7.95 -11.94 -3.80
C VAL A 120 -8.05 -12.96 -2.66
N ASP A 121 -8.27 -14.23 -2.95
CA ASP A 121 -8.33 -15.28 -1.93
C ASP A 121 -6.95 -15.52 -1.29
N GLU A 122 -5.87 -15.28 -2.03
CA GLU A 122 -4.50 -15.34 -1.51
C GLU A 122 -4.15 -14.16 -0.58
N LEU A 123 -4.90 -13.05 -0.64
CA LEU A 123 -4.68 -11.89 0.22
C LEU A 123 -5.20 -12.10 1.65
N LEU A 124 -6.14 -13.01 1.82
CA LEU A 124 -6.80 -13.25 3.11
C LEU A 124 -5.84 -13.67 4.21
N TYR A 125 -4.73 -14.34 3.87
CA TYR A 125 -3.93 -15.05 4.86
C TYR A 125 -2.43 -14.97 4.64
N ARG A 126 -1.73 -14.54 5.67
CA ARG A 126 -0.38 -14.99 5.92
C ARG A 126 -0.44 -16.06 7.03
N SER A 127 -0.81 -17.25 6.69
CA SER A 127 -0.45 -18.41 7.53
C SER A 127 1.06 -18.63 7.37
N GLY A 128 1.75 -19.02 8.45
CA GLY A 128 3.18 -19.35 8.37
C GLY A 128 3.49 -20.38 7.27
N PRO A 129 4.75 -20.58 6.92
CA PRO A 129 5.15 -21.39 5.76
C PRO A 129 4.68 -22.86 5.81
N TYR A 130 4.22 -23.31 6.95
CA TYR A 130 3.83 -24.72 7.18
C TYR A 130 2.32 -24.96 7.28
N ILE A 131 1.50 -23.93 7.19
CA ILE A 131 0.04 -24.05 7.31
C ILE A 131 -0.58 -23.83 5.92
N PRO A 132 -1.36 -24.80 5.40
CA PRO A 132 -2.07 -24.59 4.13
C PRO A 132 -2.96 -23.35 4.18
N ARG A 133 -2.93 -22.56 3.12
CA ARG A 133 -3.72 -21.31 3.02
C ARG A 133 -5.14 -21.61 2.57
N THR A 134 -5.84 -22.42 3.34
CA THR A 134 -7.24 -22.73 3.10
C THR A 134 -8.11 -22.05 4.15
N ARG A 135 -9.38 -21.85 3.81
CA ARG A 135 -10.36 -21.30 4.77
C ARG A 135 -10.44 -22.18 6.03
N ASP A 136 -10.39 -23.49 5.87
CA ASP A 136 -10.47 -24.46 6.98
C ASP A 136 -9.26 -24.34 7.92
N SER A 137 -8.06 -24.25 7.37
CA SER A 137 -6.86 -24.06 8.20
C SER A 137 -6.88 -22.74 8.93
N LEU A 138 -7.50 -21.70 8.37
CA LEU A 138 -7.67 -20.42 8.99
C LEU A 138 -8.62 -20.46 10.18
N GLU A 139 -9.75 -21.12 10.01
CA GLU A 139 -10.74 -21.32 11.10
C GLU A 139 -10.16 -22.17 12.22
N GLN A 140 -9.26 -23.13 11.88
CA GLN A 140 -8.64 -24.02 12.86
C GLN A 140 -7.44 -23.41 13.59
N PHE A 141 -6.58 -22.70 12.88
CA PHE A 141 -5.28 -22.25 13.41
C PHE A 141 -5.19 -20.73 13.61
N GLY A 142 -6.18 -19.98 13.14
CA GLY A 142 -6.19 -18.54 13.18
C GLY A 142 -5.32 -17.88 12.12
N VAL A 143 -5.30 -16.54 12.13
CA VAL A 143 -4.63 -15.70 11.13
C VAL A 143 -3.30 -15.20 11.67
N ALA A 144 -2.20 -15.58 11.03
CA ALA A 144 -0.85 -15.11 11.38
C ALA A 144 -0.48 -13.76 10.77
N GLY A 145 -1.36 -13.17 9.99
CA GLY A 145 -1.18 -11.85 9.37
C GLY A 145 -2.42 -11.47 8.59
N PHE A 146 -2.68 -10.18 8.50
CA PHE A 146 -3.85 -9.66 7.85
C PHE A 146 -3.43 -8.83 6.64
N TYR A 147 -4.20 -8.89 5.57
CA TYR A 147 -4.14 -7.91 4.50
C TYR A 147 -4.39 -6.50 5.06
N GLY A 148 -5.45 -6.38 5.84
CA GLY A 148 -5.74 -5.20 6.65
C GLY A 148 -6.81 -5.48 7.69
N ARG A 149 -6.86 -4.66 8.74
CA ARG A 149 -7.81 -4.76 9.85
C ARG A 149 -8.64 -3.50 10.02
N GLY A 150 -8.65 -2.66 9.03
CA GLY A 150 -9.36 -1.40 9.06
C GLY A 150 -9.77 -0.96 7.68
N TYR A 151 -10.42 0.14 7.60
CA TYR A 151 -10.98 0.70 6.37
C TYR A 151 -10.78 2.22 6.33
N LEU A 152 -11.05 2.79 5.17
CA LEU A 152 -10.85 4.21 4.89
C LEU A 152 -12.16 4.98 5.05
N LEU A 153 -12.06 6.15 5.67
CA LEU A 153 -13.11 7.14 5.86
C LEU A 153 -12.77 8.44 5.17
N ASP A 154 -13.78 9.32 5.05
CA ASP A 154 -13.64 10.65 4.47
C ASP A 154 -13.16 10.58 3.01
N LEU A 155 -13.72 9.64 2.26
CA LEU A 155 -13.40 9.44 0.85
C LEU A 155 -13.86 10.63 0.02
N PRO A 156 -13.02 11.13 -0.94
CA PRO A 156 -13.47 12.11 -1.92
C PRO A 156 -14.59 11.56 -2.82
N GLU A 157 -15.34 12.46 -3.47
CA GLU A 157 -16.50 12.06 -4.31
C GLU A 157 -16.09 11.25 -5.55
N ASP A 158 -14.91 11.52 -6.09
CA ASP A 158 -14.38 10.91 -7.33
C ASP A 158 -13.43 9.73 -7.07
N VAL A 159 -13.48 9.14 -5.86
CA VAL A 159 -12.67 7.98 -5.49
C VAL A 159 -13.14 6.71 -6.19
N THR A 160 -12.21 5.88 -6.63
CA THR A 160 -12.47 4.51 -7.07
C THR A 160 -12.15 3.55 -5.93
N ILE A 161 -13.15 2.81 -5.44
CA ILE A 161 -12.94 1.75 -4.46
C ILE A 161 -12.51 0.49 -5.20
N ILE A 162 -11.27 0.07 -4.99
CA ILE A 162 -10.66 -1.08 -5.67
C ILE A 162 -11.01 -2.38 -4.96
N ASN A 163 -10.81 -2.43 -3.65
CA ASN A 163 -11.18 -3.59 -2.83
C ASN A 163 -11.97 -3.15 -1.60
N GLY A 164 -12.92 -4.01 -1.21
CA GLY A 164 -13.71 -3.88 0.00
C GLY A 164 -13.39 -4.98 1.00
N LEU A 165 -13.44 -4.65 2.29
CA LEU A 165 -13.16 -5.53 3.42
C LEU A 165 -14.46 -5.99 4.07
N GLY A 166 -14.57 -7.29 4.29
CA GLY A 166 -15.68 -7.92 4.99
C GLY A 166 -17.02 -7.87 4.26
N PRO A 167 -18.11 -8.30 4.93
CA PRO A 167 -19.45 -8.39 4.32
C PRO A 167 -20.02 -7.04 3.86
N LEU A 168 -19.62 -5.96 4.53
CA LEU A 168 -20.05 -4.60 4.17
C LEU A 168 -19.19 -3.97 3.08
N ARG A 169 -18.15 -4.67 2.61
CA ARG A 169 -17.22 -4.18 1.59
C ARG A 169 -16.62 -2.81 1.95
N ALA A 170 -16.26 -2.64 3.23
CA ALA A 170 -15.67 -1.40 3.71
C ALA A 170 -14.39 -1.08 2.92
N PRO A 171 -14.18 0.17 2.42
CA PRO A 171 -13.08 0.50 1.53
C PRO A 171 -11.74 0.24 2.19
N ILE A 172 -10.92 -0.65 1.59
CA ILE A 172 -9.57 -0.95 2.09
C ILE A 172 -8.49 -0.52 1.10
N ASP A 173 -8.79 -0.57 -0.18
CA ASP A 173 -7.94 -0.07 -1.26
C ASP A 173 -8.74 0.88 -2.12
N VAL A 174 -8.22 2.08 -2.30
CA VAL A 174 -8.86 3.10 -3.11
C VAL A 174 -7.85 3.80 -4.01
N GLU A 175 -8.30 4.30 -5.16
CA GLU A 175 -7.57 5.26 -5.98
C GLU A 175 -8.34 6.57 -6.01
N MET A 176 -7.64 7.69 -5.84
CA MET A 176 -8.19 9.03 -5.92
C MET A 176 -7.34 9.93 -6.82
N PRO A 177 -7.95 10.83 -7.62
CA PRO A 177 -7.21 11.86 -8.33
C PRO A 177 -6.78 12.97 -7.37
N VAL A 178 -5.59 13.55 -7.62
CA VAL A 178 -5.10 14.76 -6.95
C VAL A 178 -4.42 15.62 -8.02
N GLY A 179 -5.09 16.67 -8.48
CA GLY A 179 -4.66 17.43 -9.66
C GLY A 179 -4.61 16.52 -10.90
N GLU A 180 -3.50 16.51 -11.62
CA GLU A 180 -3.27 15.61 -12.77
C GLU A 180 -2.75 14.22 -12.33
N GLY A 181 -2.39 14.06 -11.07
CA GLY A 181 -1.81 12.84 -10.51
C GLY A 181 -2.84 11.90 -9.89
N ARG A 182 -2.32 10.79 -9.35
CA ARG A 182 -3.12 9.73 -8.76
C ARG A 182 -2.50 9.24 -7.45
N VAL A 183 -3.35 8.99 -6.47
CA VAL A 183 -2.95 8.38 -5.20
C VAL A 183 -3.73 7.09 -5.00
N VAL A 184 -3.00 6.00 -4.81
CA VAL A 184 -3.57 4.75 -4.27
C VAL A 184 -3.32 4.72 -2.78
N VAL A 185 -4.35 4.41 -2.01
CA VAL A 185 -4.25 4.20 -0.56
C VAL A 185 -4.65 2.78 -0.22
N HIS A 186 -3.74 2.05 0.41
CA HIS A 186 -3.94 0.71 0.95
C HIS A 186 -3.97 0.77 2.48
N ALA A 187 -5.09 0.45 3.09
CA ALA A 187 -5.34 0.55 4.53
C ALA A 187 -4.77 -0.63 5.35
N GLY A 188 -3.66 -1.22 4.92
CA GLY A 188 -3.11 -2.44 5.52
C GLY A 188 -1.58 -2.48 5.54
N LEU A 189 -1.03 -3.70 5.61
CA LEU A 189 0.41 -3.92 5.55
C LEU A 189 0.96 -3.53 4.17
N ASP A 190 2.22 -3.13 4.12
CA ASP A 190 2.89 -2.79 2.85
C ASP A 190 2.68 -3.89 1.80
N LEU A 191 2.08 -3.56 0.67
CA LEU A 191 1.75 -4.53 -0.40
C LEU A 191 2.99 -5.30 -0.88
N ALA A 192 4.16 -4.66 -0.90
CA ALA A 192 5.41 -5.30 -1.26
C ALA A 192 5.81 -6.48 -0.34
N ILE A 193 5.26 -6.54 0.89
CA ILE A 193 5.49 -7.68 1.79
C ILE A 193 4.82 -8.94 1.27
N PHE A 194 3.65 -8.81 0.66
CA PHE A 194 2.91 -9.95 0.12
C PHE A 194 3.61 -10.56 -1.09
N ALA A 195 4.36 -9.76 -1.87
CA ALA A 195 5.15 -10.22 -3.01
C ALA A 195 6.20 -11.29 -2.65
N ARG A 196 6.55 -11.42 -1.37
CA ARG A 196 7.51 -12.40 -0.88
C ARG A 196 6.93 -13.77 -0.61
N THR A 197 5.75 -14.05 -1.09
CA THR A 197 5.09 -15.33 -0.91
C THR A 197 5.27 -16.20 -2.17
N PRO A 198 6.29 -17.05 -2.24
CA PRO A 198 6.56 -17.87 -3.44
C PRO A 198 5.40 -18.78 -3.78
N GLY A 199 5.20 -19.01 -5.08
CA GLY A 199 4.15 -19.91 -5.58
C GLY A 199 2.74 -19.34 -5.51
N THR A 200 2.60 -18.03 -5.31
CA THR A 200 1.32 -17.32 -5.32
C THR A 200 1.32 -16.23 -6.38
N THR A 201 0.13 -15.74 -6.73
CA THR A 201 -0.03 -14.58 -7.63
C THR A 201 0.47 -13.29 -6.99
N LEU A 202 0.62 -13.26 -5.67
CA LEU A 202 1.06 -12.09 -4.88
C LEU A 202 2.46 -11.61 -5.26
N THR A 203 3.30 -12.47 -5.83
CA THR A 203 4.63 -12.10 -6.35
C THR A 203 4.59 -11.00 -7.40
N ARG A 204 3.43 -10.81 -8.04
CA ARG A 204 3.21 -9.77 -9.05
C ARG A 204 3.17 -8.35 -8.47
N PHE A 205 2.91 -8.19 -7.17
CA PHE A 205 2.76 -6.86 -6.57
C PHE A 205 3.95 -5.95 -6.84
N THR A 206 5.17 -6.44 -6.73
CA THR A 206 6.37 -5.62 -6.95
C THR A 206 6.38 -5.00 -8.34
N ASP A 207 6.19 -5.82 -9.38
CA ASP A 207 6.20 -5.35 -10.77
C ASP A 207 4.99 -4.48 -11.08
N ASN A 208 3.81 -4.86 -10.61
CA ASN A 208 2.59 -4.09 -10.81
C ASN A 208 2.69 -2.69 -10.20
N ILE A 209 3.18 -2.59 -8.95
CA ILE A 209 3.38 -1.31 -8.26
C ILE A 209 4.40 -0.46 -9.02
N ARG A 210 5.55 -1.04 -9.37
CA ARG A 210 6.59 -0.32 -10.11
C ARG A 210 6.07 0.23 -11.43
N ASN A 211 5.40 -0.60 -12.22
CA ASN A 211 4.86 -0.22 -13.52
C ASN A 211 3.79 0.88 -13.39
N TRP A 212 2.89 0.75 -12.42
CA TRP A 212 1.87 1.76 -12.17
C TRP A 212 2.50 3.09 -11.73
N LEU A 213 3.45 3.09 -10.80
CA LEU A 213 4.15 4.30 -10.37
C LEU A 213 4.97 4.95 -11.50
N GLY A 214 5.54 4.14 -12.39
CA GLY A 214 6.28 4.62 -13.55
C GLY A 214 5.41 5.13 -14.71
N GLY A 215 4.09 5.09 -14.59
CA GLY A 215 3.18 5.56 -15.64
C GLY A 215 3.06 4.63 -16.85
N ALA A 216 3.50 3.38 -16.75
CA ALA A 216 3.53 2.41 -17.84
C ALA A 216 2.17 1.74 -18.14
N VAL A 217 1.08 2.18 -17.49
CA VAL A 217 -0.30 1.65 -17.61
C VAL A 217 -1.32 2.76 -17.66
#